data_e2bbd1a72684b3bb39794bf9412bcdc6
#
_entry.id   e2bbd1a72684b3bb39794bf9412bcdc6
#
_cell.length_a   1.000
_cell.length_b   1.000
_cell.length_c   1.000
_cell.angle_alpha   90.00
_cell.angle_beta   90.00
_cell.angle_gamma   90.00
#
_symmetry.space_group_name_H-M   'P 1'
#
loop_
_entity.id
_entity.type
_entity.pdbx_description
1 polymer ?
#
loop_
_entity_poly.entity_id
_entity_poly.type
_entity_poly.pdbx_seq_one_letter_code
_entity_poly.pdbx_strand_id
1 'polypeptide(L)'
;TVKEMYRAPVHYDLIAHAVRRSRVPVLANGEISSVAKAQWVLETTGAHGVMMGRHAIRNPWLFRQWREHQAGQSVFQPTLGDVRQYLDDLWQTLLDPVKPEKHQLGYLKKFLNFVGQSVDPDGGFLKQMRHSREPDELWRVADTWLVEAGRAALPYPAEPYPGIIARPSREA
;
A
#
# COMPACT_ATOMS: atom_id res chain seq x y z
N THR A 1 7.13 -18.99 1.71
CA THR A 1 8.20 -19.54 2.59
C THR A 1 9.46 -18.66 2.51
N VAL A 2 10.41 -18.86 3.45
CA VAL A 2 11.70 -18.14 3.45
C VAL A 2 12.48 -18.37 2.14
N LYS A 3 12.40 -19.56 1.57
CA LYS A 3 13.04 -19.91 0.29
C LYS A 3 12.43 -19.16 -0.90
N GLU A 4 11.15 -18.85 -0.86
CA GLU A 4 10.43 -18.17 -1.93
C GLU A 4 10.61 -16.65 -1.91
N MET A 5 11.09 -16.08 -0.80
CA MET A 5 11.52 -14.67 -0.67
C MET A 5 10.50 -13.65 -1.20
N TYR A 6 9.20 -13.86 -0.97
CA TYR A 6 8.09 -13.04 -1.47
C TYR A 6 7.90 -13.04 -3.02
N ARG A 7 8.50 -13.98 -3.72
CA ARG A 7 8.36 -14.12 -5.19
C ARG A 7 7.26 -15.07 -5.60
N ALA A 8 6.92 -16.03 -4.72
CA ALA A 8 5.83 -16.97 -4.96
C ALA A 8 4.48 -16.41 -4.47
N PRO A 9 3.37 -16.87 -5.09
CA PRO A 9 2.02 -16.62 -4.58
C PRO A 9 1.85 -17.08 -3.13
N VAL A 10 0.91 -16.48 -2.42
CA VAL A 10 0.57 -16.90 -1.06
C VAL A 10 -0.14 -18.27 -1.10
N HIS A 11 0.30 -19.19 -0.25
CA HIS A 11 -0.28 -20.53 -0.14
C HIS A 11 -1.50 -20.50 0.79
N TYR A 12 -2.64 -20.06 0.30
CA TYR A 12 -3.89 -19.97 1.09
C TYR A 12 -4.45 -21.35 1.48
N ASP A 13 -4.16 -22.39 0.71
CA ASP A 13 -4.45 -23.79 1.03
C ASP A 13 -3.77 -24.25 2.32
N LEU A 14 -2.52 -23.84 2.55
CA LEU A 14 -1.79 -24.13 3.79
C LEU A 14 -2.38 -23.34 4.97
N ILE A 15 -2.85 -22.11 4.76
CA ILE A 15 -3.54 -21.36 5.79
C ILE A 15 -4.84 -22.07 6.15
N ALA A 16 -5.65 -22.47 5.18
CA ALA A 16 -6.87 -23.22 5.39
C ALA A 16 -6.62 -24.55 6.14
N HIS A 17 -5.51 -25.24 5.81
CA HIS A 17 -5.10 -26.44 6.53
C HIS A 17 -4.77 -26.14 8.00
N ALA A 18 -4.05 -25.05 8.27
CA ALA A 18 -3.70 -24.63 9.63
C ALA A 18 -4.96 -24.27 10.43
N VAL A 19 -5.91 -23.54 9.81
CA VAL A 19 -7.21 -23.20 10.44
C VAL A 19 -7.95 -24.45 10.92
N ARG A 20 -8.08 -25.46 10.06
CA ARG A 20 -8.78 -26.71 10.40
C ARG A 20 -8.15 -27.51 11.55
N ARG A 21 -6.85 -27.31 11.80
CA ARG A 21 -6.09 -28.03 12.85
C ARG A 21 -5.85 -27.21 14.11
N SER A 22 -6.02 -25.91 14.03
CA SER A 22 -5.78 -25.01 15.16
C SER A 22 -6.92 -25.08 16.17
N ARG A 23 -6.57 -25.05 17.45
CA ARG A 23 -7.53 -24.87 18.56
C ARG A 23 -7.67 -23.42 18.99
N VAL A 24 -6.92 -22.52 18.35
CA VAL A 24 -6.94 -21.08 18.61
C VAL A 24 -7.29 -20.33 17.33
N PRO A 25 -7.80 -19.08 17.42
CA PRO A 25 -8.08 -18.27 16.26
C PRO A 25 -6.83 -18.09 15.40
N VAL A 26 -6.99 -18.23 14.08
CA VAL A 26 -5.90 -18.02 13.09
C VAL A 26 -6.19 -16.75 12.30
N LEU A 27 -5.21 -15.88 12.19
CA LEU A 27 -5.24 -14.70 11.31
C LEU A 27 -4.47 -15.01 10.02
N ALA A 28 -5.15 -14.89 8.89
CA ALA A 28 -4.52 -15.05 7.58
C ALA A 28 -3.65 -13.84 7.23
N ASN A 29 -2.41 -14.09 6.83
CA ASN A 29 -1.48 -13.08 6.36
C ASN A 29 -0.98 -13.41 4.96
N GLY A 30 -0.91 -12.39 4.11
CA GLY A 30 -0.32 -12.47 2.78
C GLY A 30 -1.17 -11.76 1.73
N GLU A 31 -0.59 -10.75 1.12
CA GLU A 31 -1.15 -9.98 -0.01
C GLU A 31 -2.61 -9.54 0.16
N ILE A 32 -2.95 -9.07 1.36
CA ILE A 32 -4.27 -8.48 1.62
C ILE A 32 -4.25 -7.05 1.10
N SER A 33 -4.57 -6.90 -0.18
CA SER A 33 -4.41 -5.66 -0.95
C SER A 33 -5.64 -4.76 -0.92
N SER A 34 -6.83 -5.35 -0.74
CA SER A 34 -8.10 -4.65 -0.76
C SER A 34 -9.12 -5.31 0.17
N VAL A 35 -10.28 -4.66 0.33
CA VAL A 35 -11.44 -5.23 1.03
C VAL A 35 -11.91 -6.52 0.35
N ALA A 36 -12.02 -6.51 -0.97
CA ALA A 36 -12.44 -7.70 -1.74
C ALA A 36 -11.45 -8.86 -1.55
N LYS A 37 -10.14 -8.56 -1.54
CA LYS A 37 -9.11 -9.58 -1.27
C LYS A 37 -9.19 -10.11 0.15
N ALA A 38 -9.41 -9.25 1.14
CA ALA A 38 -9.59 -9.66 2.53
C ALA A 38 -10.79 -10.60 2.70
N GLN A 39 -11.93 -10.24 2.11
CA GLN A 39 -13.14 -11.06 2.13
C GLN A 39 -12.89 -12.43 1.47
N TRP A 40 -12.33 -12.43 0.28
CA TRP A 40 -12.00 -13.67 -0.44
C TRP A 40 -11.06 -14.59 0.37
N VAL A 41 -10.07 -14.02 1.05
CA VAL A 41 -9.14 -14.80 1.89
C VAL A 41 -9.85 -15.44 3.06
N LEU A 42 -10.76 -14.71 3.74
CA LEU A 42 -11.56 -15.27 4.83
C LEU A 42 -12.45 -16.42 4.36
N GLU A 43 -13.14 -16.24 3.24
CA GLU A 43 -14.02 -17.26 2.65
C GLU A 43 -13.23 -18.50 2.21
N THR A 44 -12.07 -18.30 1.58
CA THR A 44 -11.24 -19.40 1.06
C THR A 44 -10.54 -20.19 2.16
N THR A 45 -10.10 -19.51 3.24
CA THR A 45 -9.27 -20.14 4.27
C THR A 45 -10.04 -20.54 5.52
N GLY A 46 -11.21 -19.93 5.77
CA GLY A 46 -11.95 -20.06 7.03
C GLY A 46 -11.23 -19.39 8.21
N ALA A 47 -10.25 -18.50 7.96
CA ALA A 47 -9.53 -17.80 9.02
C ALA A 47 -10.46 -16.88 9.81
N HIS A 48 -10.14 -16.65 11.08
CA HIS A 48 -10.91 -15.79 11.98
C HIS A 48 -10.73 -14.29 11.70
N GLY A 49 -9.70 -13.93 10.95
CA GLY A 49 -9.40 -12.56 10.57
C GLY A 49 -8.21 -12.50 9.61
N VAL A 50 -7.88 -11.29 9.19
CA VAL A 50 -6.76 -11.02 8.30
C VAL A 50 -5.74 -10.07 8.93
N MET A 51 -4.47 -10.22 8.57
CA MET A 51 -3.41 -9.28 8.93
C MET A 51 -2.99 -8.48 7.69
N MET A 52 -3.27 -7.19 7.73
CA MET A 52 -2.96 -6.24 6.66
C MET A 52 -1.59 -5.62 6.92
N GLY A 53 -0.59 -5.99 6.12
CA GLY A 53 0.78 -5.50 6.25
C GLY A 53 1.10 -4.39 5.25
N ARG A 54 1.97 -4.67 4.28
CA ARG A 54 2.50 -3.70 3.30
C ARG A 54 1.42 -2.94 2.52
N HIS A 55 0.29 -3.57 2.24
CA HIS A 55 -0.83 -2.92 1.56
C HIS A 55 -1.54 -1.86 2.40
N ALA A 56 -1.42 -1.91 3.74
CA ALA A 56 -1.87 -0.81 4.60
C ALA A 56 -0.95 0.44 4.49
N ILE A 57 0.32 0.26 4.07
CA ILE A 57 1.19 1.39 3.72
C ILE A 57 0.77 1.98 2.36
N ARG A 58 0.43 1.12 1.40
CA ARG A 58 -0.05 1.55 0.09
C ARG A 58 -1.37 2.28 0.20
N ASN A 59 -2.33 1.70 0.91
CA ASN A 59 -3.67 2.23 1.13
C ASN A 59 -3.93 2.39 2.63
N PRO A 60 -3.64 3.55 3.23
CA PRO A 60 -3.81 3.78 4.67
C PRO A 60 -5.28 3.72 5.12
N TRP A 61 -6.21 3.88 4.20
CA TRP A 61 -7.65 3.78 4.48
C TRP A 61 -8.16 2.33 4.51
N LEU A 62 -7.34 1.32 4.24
CA LEU A 62 -7.75 -0.07 4.12
C LEU A 62 -8.48 -0.60 5.37
N PHE A 63 -8.04 -0.19 6.57
CA PHE A 63 -8.72 -0.56 7.81
C PHE A 63 -10.08 0.13 7.99
N ARG A 64 -10.22 1.40 7.54
CA ARG A 64 -11.48 2.11 7.50
C ARG A 64 -12.43 1.44 6.52
N GLN A 65 -11.97 1.19 5.31
CA GLN A 65 -12.72 0.52 4.25
C GLN A 65 -13.21 -0.87 4.69
N TRP A 66 -12.36 -1.62 5.40
CA TRP A 66 -12.74 -2.91 5.95
C TRP A 66 -13.85 -2.80 7.00
N ARG A 67 -13.77 -1.85 7.92
CA ARG A 67 -14.84 -1.62 8.93
C ARG A 67 -16.14 -1.18 8.30
N GLU A 68 -16.12 -0.28 7.32
CA GLU A 68 -17.29 0.16 6.58
C GLU A 68 -17.96 -1.02 5.85
N HIS A 69 -17.16 -1.84 5.19
CA HIS A 69 -17.64 -3.06 4.53
C HIS A 69 -18.31 -4.03 5.51
N GLN A 70 -17.68 -4.32 6.64
CA GLN A 70 -18.24 -5.20 7.66
C GLN A 70 -19.54 -4.66 8.28
N ALA A 71 -19.68 -3.35 8.32
CA ALA A 71 -20.90 -2.67 8.79
C ALA A 71 -21.99 -2.55 7.71
N GLY A 72 -21.77 -3.05 6.49
CA GLY A 72 -22.70 -2.88 5.36
C GLY A 72 -22.85 -1.44 4.88
N GLN A 73 -21.86 -0.59 5.18
CA GLN A 73 -21.82 0.82 4.78
C GLN A 73 -21.17 0.98 3.41
N SER A 74 -21.37 2.17 2.81
CA SER A 74 -20.63 2.56 1.61
C SER A 74 -19.15 2.66 1.93
N VAL A 75 -18.33 1.91 1.19
CA VAL A 75 -16.88 1.86 1.39
C VAL A 75 -16.23 3.14 0.85
N PHE A 76 -15.44 3.80 1.68
CA PHE A 76 -14.69 5.00 1.28
C PHE A 76 -13.81 4.73 0.07
N GLN A 77 -13.93 5.58 -0.93
CA GLN A 77 -13.11 5.51 -2.15
C GLN A 77 -12.15 6.71 -2.17
N PRO A 78 -10.85 6.49 -1.85
CA PRO A 78 -9.88 7.57 -1.86
C PRO A 78 -9.60 8.06 -3.29
N THR A 79 -9.22 9.34 -3.38
CA THR A 79 -8.77 9.99 -4.61
C THR A 79 -7.26 10.20 -4.59
N LEU A 80 -6.68 10.61 -5.73
CA LEU A 80 -5.26 11.02 -5.78
C LEU A 80 -5.00 12.27 -4.91
N GLY A 81 -6.01 13.16 -4.76
CA GLY A 81 -5.93 14.29 -3.84
C GLY A 81 -5.83 13.85 -2.37
N ASP A 82 -6.59 12.82 -1.97
CA ASP A 82 -6.46 12.22 -0.64
C ASP A 82 -5.06 11.63 -0.43
N VAL A 83 -4.50 10.99 -1.47
CA VAL A 83 -3.11 10.50 -1.43
C VAL A 83 -2.14 11.64 -1.23
N ARG A 84 -2.31 12.77 -1.94
CA ARG A 84 -1.45 13.94 -1.77
C ARG A 84 -1.48 14.47 -0.34
N GLN A 85 -2.68 14.58 0.25
CA GLN A 85 -2.83 14.97 1.66
C GLN A 85 -2.16 13.97 2.61
N TYR A 86 -2.34 12.67 2.37
CA TYR A 86 -1.67 11.63 3.15
C TYR A 86 -0.13 11.77 3.13
N LEU A 87 0.45 12.19 1.99
CA LEU A 87 1.89 12.41 1.91
C LEU A 87 2.35 13.60 2.76
N ASP A 88 1.55 14.68 2.84
CA ASP A 88 1.83 15.80 3.74
C ASP A 88 1.79 15.37 5.20
N ASP A 89 0.75 14.67 5.60
CA ASP A 89 0.58 14.17 6.97
C ASP A 89 1.73 13.24 7.36
N LEU A 90 2.12 12.36 6.45
CA LEU A 90 3.23 11.44 6.64
C LEU A 90 4.56 12.19 6.76
N TRP A 91 4.80 13.19 5.91
CA TRP A 91 6.00 14.02 5.99
C TRP A 91 6.10 14.74 7.32
N GLN A 92 5.02 15.40 7.77
CA GLN A 92 4.97 16.07 9.08
C GLN A 92 5.26 15.10 10.23
N THR A 93 4.76 13.86 10.14
CA THR A 93 5.01 12.82 11.14
C THR A 93 6.47 12.35 11.14
N LEU A 94 7.14 12.38 9.99
CA LEU A 94 8.53 11.95 9.82
C LEU A 94 9.54 13.05 10.17
N LEU A 95 9.11 14.32 10.24
CA LEU A 95 9.99 15.43 10.55
C LEU A 95 10.59 15.27 11.96
N ASP A 96 11.91 15.29 12.00
CA ASP A 96 12.72 15.20 13.21
C ASP A 96 13.78 16.30 13.15
N PRO A 97 13.69 17.33 13.98
CA PRO A 97 14.60 18.48 13.93
C PRO A 97 16.07 18.12 14.20
N VAL A 98 16.32 16.94 14.75
CA VAL A 98 17.69 16.47 15.05
C VAL A 98 18.29 15.74 13.85
N LYS A 99 17.49 15.23 12.93
CA LYS A 99 17.97 14.44 11.77
C LYS A 99 18.09 15.31 10.52
N PRO A 100 19.12 15.10 9.70
CA PRO A 100 19.19 15.74 8.39
C PRO A 100 17.95 15.45 7.53
N GLU A 101 17.40 16.47 6.89
CA GLU A 101 16.20 16.38 6.06
C GLU A 101 16.32 15.32 4.96
N LYS A 102 17.50 15.15 4.40
CA LYS A 102 17.81 14.10 3.42
C LYS A 102 17.56 12.68 3.93
N HIS A 103 17.76 12.42 5.22
CA HIS A 103 17.44 11.14 5.82
C HIS A 103 15.92 10.93 5.90
N GLN A 104 15.19 11.99 6.22
CA GLN A 104 13.73 11.96 6.28
C GLN A 104 13.12 11.73 4.90
N LEU A 105 13.67 12.39 3.85
CA LEU A 105 13.30 12.11 2.46
C LEU A 105 13.49 10.63 2.11
N GLY A 106 14.59 10.03 2.55
CA GLY A 106 14.86 8.60 2.37
C GLY A 106 13.81 7.69 3.05
N TYR A 107 13.31 8.09 4.22
CA TYR A 107 12.22 7.38 4.89
C TYR A 107 10.89 7.55 4.14
N LEU A 108 10.52 8.77 3.76
CA LEU A 108 9.31 9.03 2.99
C LEU A 108 9.27 8.19 1.70
N LYS A 109 10.37 8.12 0.97
CA LYS A 109 10.49 7.31 -0.25
C LYS A 109 10.24 5.82 -0.02
N LYS A 110 10.53 5.28 1.17
CA LYS A 110 10.20 3.87 1.49
C LYS A 110 8.69 3.65 1.49
N PHE A 111 7.91 4.59 2.03
CA PHE A 111 6.45 4.53 2.00
C PHE A 111 5.92 4.76 0.58
N LEU A 112 6.46 5.77 -0.12
CA LEU A 112 6.08 6.10 -1.49
C LEU A 112 6.29 4.96 -2.49
N ASN A 113 7.25 4.08 -2.25
CA ASN A 113 7.42 2.88 -3.05
C ASN A 113 6.19 1.97 -3.03
N PHE A 114 5.43 1.95 -1.93
CA PHE A 114 4.18 1.20 -1.86
C PHE A 114 3.01 2.02 -2.40
N VAL A 115 2.86 3.27 -1.96
CA VAL A 115 1.80 4.19 -2.43
C VAL A 115 1.80 4.31 -3.96
N GLY A 116 2.98 4.51 -4.54
CA GLY A 116 3.14 4.71 -5.98
C GLY A 116 2.73 3.52 -6.86
N GLN A 117 2.52 2.34 -6.29
CA GLN A 117 2.02 1.19 -7.06
C GLN A 117 0.60 1.39 -7.62
N SER A 118 -0.13 2.38 -7.12
CA SER A 118 -1.51 2.68 -7.53
C SER A 118 -1.69 4.12 -8.03
N VAL A 119 -0.61 4.85 -8.29
CA VAL A 119 -0.70 6.24 -8.79
C VAL A 119 -0.76 6.28 -10.31
N ASP A 120 0.02 5.43 -10.97
CA ASP A 120 0.24 5.48 -12.40
C ASP A 120 0.52 4.07 -12.96
N PRO A 121 -0.23 3.61 -13.98
CA PRO A 121 -0.09 2.26 -14.53
C PRO A 121 1.24 2.01 -15.24
N ASP A 122 1.91 3.07 -15.71
CA ASP A 122 3.18 2.97 -16.45
C ASP A 122 4.42 3.09 -15.54
N GLY A 123 4.21 3.37 -14.24
CA GLY A 123 5.27 3.49 -13.26
C GLY A 123 6.12 4.76 -13.35
N GLY A 124 5.67 5.75 -14.14
CA GLY A 124 6.34 7.04 -14.32
C GLY A 124 6.48 7.80 -13.00
N PHE A 125 5.43 7.83 -12.18
CA PHE A 125 5.47 8.41 -10.85
C PHE A 125 6.61 7.81 -10.01
N LEU A 126 6.66 6.49 -9.88
CA LEU A 126 7.68 5.81 -9.09
C LEU A 126 9.09 6.07 -9.62
N LYS A 127 9.26 6.11 -10.95
CA LYS A 127 10.54 6.39 -11.58
C LYS A 127 11.02 7.79 -11.21
N GLN A 128 10.19 8.82 -11.36
CA GLN A 128 10.54 10.20 -11.04
C GLN A 128 10.77 10.41 -9.54
N MET A 129 9.88 9.90 -8.69
CA MET A 129 9.98 9.95 -7.24
C MET A 129 11.29 9.33 -6.73
N ARG A 130 11.69 8.19 -7.28
CA ARG A 130 12.96 7.54 -6.90
C ARG A 130 14.19 8.35 -7.23
N HIS A 131 14.17 9.12 -8.32
CA HIS A 131 15.29 9.97 -8.75
C HIS A 131 15.36 11.31 -8.03
N SER A 132 14.28 11.79 -7.39
CA SER A 132 14.31 13.04 -6.62
C SER A 132 15.40 12.98 -5.55
N ARG A 133 16.18 14.03 -5.39
CA ARG A 133 17.28 14.09 -4.42
C ARG A 133 16.99 15.04 -3.26
N GLU A 134 16.12 16.01 -3.50
CA GLU A 134 15.72 17.03 -2.54
C GLU A 134 14.20 16.99 -2.32
N PRO A 135 13.70 17.44 -1.14
CA PRO A 135 12.27 17.47 -0.86
C PRO A 135 11.46 18.23 -1.91
N ASP A 136 11.90 19.40 -2.33
CA ASP A 136 11.20 20.24 -3.33
C ASP A 136 11.02 19.51 -4.67
N GLU A 137 11.99 18.70 -5.06
CA GLU A 137 11.89 17.88 -6.28
C GLU A 137 10.80 16.82 -6.11
N LEU A 138 10.77 16.17 -4.95
CA LEU A 138 9.77 15.15 -4.64
C LEU A 138 8.37 15.75 -4.63
N TRP A 139 8.20 16.91 -4.00
CA TRP A 139 6.90 17.58 -3.95
C TRP A 139 6.41 18.02 -5.32
N ARG A 140 7.26 18.54 -6.18
CA ARG A 140 6.90 18.82 -7.59
C ARG A 140 6.43 17.57 -8.32
N VAL A 141 7.12 16.45 -8.15
CA VAL A 141 6.70 15.17 -8.72
C VAL A 141 5.34 14.75 -8.15
N ALA A 142 5.15 14.85 -6.83
CA ALA A 142 3.88 14.53 -6.19
C ALA A 142 2.74 15.39 -6.73
N ASP A 143 2.92 16.70 -6.84
CA ASP A 143 1.90 17.62 -7.35
C ASP A 143 1.55 17.34 -8.81
N THR A 144 2.54 17.11 -9.65
CA THR A 144 2.33 16.76 -11.07
C THR A 144 1.50 15.48 -11.23
N TRP A 145 1.77 14.46 -10.43
CA TRP A 145 1.10 13.15 -10.58
C TRP A 145 -0.19 13.01 -9.78
N LEU A 146 -0.37 13.77 -8.72
CA LEU A 146 -1.51 13.61 -7.80
C LEU A 146 -2.52 14.76 -7.88
N VAL A 147 -2.12 15.95 -8.36
CA VAL A 147 -2.97 17.16 -8.29
C VAL A 147 -3.20 17.78 -9.65
N GLU A 148 -2.12 18.05 -10.40
CA GLU A 148 -2.18 18.81 -11.65
C GLU A 148 -3.10 18.19 -12.70
N ALA A 149 -3.56 19.00 -13.65
CA ALA A 149 -4.46 18.60 -14.74
C ALA A 149 -5.74 17.89 -14.26
N GLY A 150 -6.26 18.25 -13.07
CA GLY A 150 -7.49 17.68 -12.52
C GLY A 150 -7.32 16.27 -11.91
N ARG A 151 -6.09 15.79 -11.78
CA ARG A 151 -5.80 14.44 -11.26
C ARG A 151 -6.27 14.24 -9.82
N ALA A 152 -6.34 15.31 -9.02
CA ALA A 152 -6.77 15.21 -7.62
C ALA A 152 -8.15 14.55 -7.45
N ALA A 153 -9.03 14.67 -8.42
CA ALA A 153 -10.37 14.07 -8.40
C ALA A 153 -10.39 12.60 -8.90
N LEU A 154 -9.30 12.11 -9.49
CA LEU A 154 -9.25 10.74 -9.98
C LEU A 154 -9.23 9.75 -8.82
N PRO A 155 -9.94 8.60 -8.95
CA PRO A 155 -9.93 7.58 -7.91
C PRO A 155 -8.54 6.95 -7.74
N TYR A 156 -8.15 6.71 -6.50
CA TYR A 156 -6.98 5.91 -6.19
C TYR A 156 -7.37 4.43 -6.17
N PRO A 157 -6.80 3.57 -7.02
CA PRO A 157 -7.22 2.19 -7.17
C PRO A 157 -7.13 1.35 -5.89
N ALA A 158 -8.14 0.50 -5.66
CA ALA A 158 -8.15 -0.44 -4.53
C ALA A 158 -7.00 -1.45 -4.62
N GLU A 159 -6.62 -1.86 -5.84
CA GLU A 159 -5.51 -2.78 -6.10
C GLU A 159 -4.30 -2.04 -6.69
N PRO A 160 -3.07 -2.55 -6.49
CA PRO A 160 -1.90 -2.03 -7.19
C PRO A 160 -2.00 -2.33 -8.69
N TYR A 161 -1.45 -1.45 -9.52
CA TYR A 161 -1.35 -1.72 -10.95
C TYR A 161 -0.45 -2.92 -11.23
N PRO A 162 -0.85 -3.83 -12.13
CA PRO A 162 -0.07 -5.00 -12.50
C PRO A 162 1.34 -4.62 -12.99
N GLY A 163 2.35 -5.34 -12.53
CA GLY A 163 3.73 -5.11 -12.94
C GLY A 163 4.44 -3.96 -12.24
N ILE A 164 3.74 -3.12 -11.46
CA ILE A 164 4.37 -2.02 -10.72
C ILE A 164 4.94 -2.53 -9.40
N ILE A 165 6.26 -2.58 -9.32
CA ILE A 165 7.00 -3.19 -8.20
C ILE A 165 7.42 -2.13 -7.18
N ALA A 166 7.03 -2.31 -5.89
CA ALA A 166 7.41 -1.43 -4.80
C ALA A 166 8.93 -1.42 -4.53
N ARG A 167 9.60 -2.52 -4.78
CA ARG A 167 11.07 -2.63 -4.63
C ARG A 167 11.64 -3.29 -5.87
N PRO A 168 12.30 -2.53 -6.76
CA PRO A 168 13.03 -3.14 -7.87
C PRO A 168 14.10 -4.08 -7.31
N SER A 169 14.28 -5.24 -7.93
CA SER A 169 15.41 -6.10 -7.62
C SER A 169 16.72 -5.33 -7.88
N ARG A 170 17.75 -5.59 -7.09
CA ARG A 170 19.09 -4.98 -7.30
C ARG A 170 19.74 -5.39 -8.62
N GLU A 171 19.07 -6.22 -9.41
CA GLU A 171 19.52 -6.82 -10.67
C GLU A 171 18.82 -6.20 -11.90
N ALA A 172 18.14 -5.03 -11.75
CA ALA A 172 17.53 -4.29 -12.86
C ALA A 172 18.27 -2.98 -13.09
#